data_66ac8be380a7ccbe8854d9261f4c8646
#
_entry.id   66ac8be380a7ccbe8854d9261f4c8646
#
_cell.length_a   1.000
_cell.length_b   1.000
_cell.length_c   1.000
_cell.angle_alpha   90.00
_cell.angle_beta   90.00
_cell.angle_gamma   90.00
#
_symmetry.space_group_name_H-M   'P 1'
#
loop_
_entity.id
_entity.type
_entity.pdbx_description
1 polymer ?
#
loop_
_entity_poly.entity_id
_entity_poly.type
_entity_poly.pdbx_seq_one_letter_code
_entity_poly.pdbx_strand_id
1 'polypeptide(L)'
;MSWKWYSGGRSGDGTTREYCSVCDPLIFSSAIMTGPLKKNLQDHEALFRDIDNSDGMPEVAFVIPRNSESGHPASSTVSRYEQFVRRLIGKVQSNRALWEKTAVLVTVDESGGYWDSGSIQILDAFGDGTRIPLIAVSPFAKKGVVDHTYTDHVSILKFIEANWRLDPLSARSRDHLRNPVADPSDPYVPANRPAIGDLTSLFQF
;
A
#
# COMPACT_ATOMS: atom_id res chain seq x y z
N MET A 1 12.75 -12.72 1.85
CA MET A 1 11.44 -12.12 1.53
C MET A 1 11.26 -12.07 0.01
N SER A 2 10.17 -12.64 -0.48
CA SER A 2 9.78 -12.59 -1.90
C SER A 2 8.80 -11.44 -2.13
N TRP A 3 8.81 -10.86 -3.33
CA TRP A 3 7.89 -9.78 -3.65
C TRP A 3 7.47 -9.83 -5.12
N LYS A 4 6.27 -9.29 -5.42
CA LYS A 4 5.79 -9.03 -6.77
C LYS A 4 5.04 -7.69 -6.82
N TRP A 5 5.06 -7.10 -8.00
CA TRP A 5 4.31 -5.90 -8.34
C TRP A 5 3.32 -6.24 -9.46
N TYR A 6 2.03 -6.13 -9.17
CA TYR A 6 0.95 -6.46 -10.08
C TYR A 6 0.28 -5.18 -10.57
N SER A 7 0.44 -4.84 -11.84
CA SER A 7 -0.18 -3.66 -12.44
C SER A 7 -1.27 -4.08 -13.42
N GLY A 8 -2.48 -3.58 -13.21
CA GLY A 8 -3.59 -3.82 -14.13
C GLY A 8 -3.33 -3.23 -15.49
N GLY A 9 -3.68 -3.99 -16.54
CA GLY A 9 -3.44 -3.59 -17.92
C GLY A 9 -1.99 -3.70 -18.39
N ARG A 10 -1.08 -4.23 -17.54
CA ARG A 10 0.28 -4.54 -17.98
C ARG A 10 0.25 -5.62 -19.05
N SER A 11 0.95 -5.40 -20.14
CA SER A 11 1.27 -6.41 -21.16
C SER A 11 2.79 -6.58 -21.21
N GLY A 12 3.30 -7.46 -22.03
CA GLY A 12 4.74 -7.72 -22.13
C GLY A 12 5.59 -6.45 -22.31
N ASP A 13 5.08 -5.45 -23.00
CA ASP A 13 5.71 -4.14 -23.23
C ASP A 13 5.13 -2.99 -22.39
N GLY A 14 4.06 -3.22 -21.62
CA GLY A 14 3.45 -2.21 -20.76
C GLY A 14 2.66 -1.11 -21.47
N THR A 15 2.16 -1.36 -22.68
CA THR A 15 1.59 -0.32 -23.57
C THR A 15 0.07 -0.28 -23.66
N THR A 16 -0.68 -1.05 -22.88
CA THR A 16 -2.14 -1.01 -22.94
C THR A 16 -2.69 0.29 -22.36
N ARG A 17 -3.85 0.76 -22.83
CA ARG A 17 -4.52 1.96 -22.31
C ARG A 17 -4.94 1.82 -20.84
N GLU A 18 -5.10 0.59 -20.37
CA GLU A 18 -5.47 0.28 -18.99
C GLU A 18 -4.28 0.29 -18.03
N TYR A 19 -3.06 0.37 -18.54
CA TYR A 19 -1.84 0.40 -17.75
C TYR A 19 -1.44 1.83 -17.40
N CYS A 20 -1.27 2.09 -16.10
CA CYS A 20 -0.75 3.36 -15.59
C CYS A 20 0.78 3.30 -15.48
N SER A 21 1.50 3.84 -16.46
CA SER A 21 2.96 3.84 -16.44
C SER A 21 3.54 4.72 -15.33
N VAL A 22 2.91 5.84 -15.01
CA VAL A 22 3.35 6.74 -13.92
C VAL A 22 3.09 6.16 -12.53
N CYS A 23 2.15 5.19 -12.43
CA CYS A 23 1.85 4.48 -11.19
C CYS A 23 2.78 3.29 -10.94
N ASP A 24 3.70 2.98 -11.84
CA ASP A 24 4.64 1.87 -11.74
C ASP A 24 6.09 2.39 -11.66
N PRO A 25 6.56 2.80 -10.48
CA PRO A 25 7.89 3.41 -10.32
C PRO A 25 9.02 2.45 -10.69
N LEU A 26 8.77 1.14 -10.68
CA LEU A 26 9.79 0.12 -10.92
C LEU A 26 10.27 0.08 -12.39
N ILE A 27 9.44 0.53 -13.33
CA ILE A 27 9.85 0.60 -14.75
C ILE A 27 10.94 1.64 -15.01
N PHE A 28 11.12 2.60 -14.10
CA PHE A 28 12.18 3.61 -14.19
C PHE A 28 13.53 3.14 -13.63
N SER A 29 13.56 1.95 -13.01
CA SER A 29 14.79 1.35 -12.52
C SER A 29 15.45 0.46 -13.60
N SER A 30 16.58 0.90 -14.15
CA SER A 30 17.32 0.11 -15.12
C SER A 30 17.75 -1.25 -14.55
N ALA A 31 18.15 -1.30 -13.27
CA ALA A 31 18.54 -2.55 -12.61
C ALA A 31 17.40 -3.57 -12.54
N ILE A 32 16.14 -3.11 -12.38
CA ILE A 32 14.97 -3.99 -12.42
C ILE A 32 14.65 -4.39 -13.86
N MET A 33 14.57 -3.40 -14.76
CA MET A 33 14.08 -3.61 -16.14
C MET A 33 15.03 -4.44 -17.00
N THR A 34 16.34 -4.39 -16.73
CA THR A 34 17.35 -5.19 -17.45
C THR A 34 17.84 -6.42 -16.66
N GLY A 35 17.43 -6.53 -15.40
CA GLY A 35 17.86 -7.58 -14.48
C GLY A 35 16.84 -8.71 -14.27
N PRO A 36 17.22 -9.71 -13.47
CA PRO A 36 16.35 -10.87 -13.18
C PRO A 36 15.07 -10.50 -12.39
N LEU A 37 15.03 -9.33 -11.76
CA LEU A 37 13.87 -8.86 -10.99
C LEU A 37 12.71 -8.41 -11.87
N LYS A 38 12.91 -8.20 -13.18
CA LYS A 38 11.84 -7.86 -14.12
C LYS A 38 10.70 -8.88 -14.08
N LYS A 39 10.99 -10.16 -13.82
CA LYS A 39 9.98 -11.21 -13.67
C LYS A 39 8.97 -10.99 -12.53
N ASN A 40 9.30 -10.14 -11.56
CA ASN A 40 8.43 -9.82 -10.43
C ASN A 40 7.35 -8.77 -10.81
N LEU A 41 7.47 -8.16 -11.99
CA LEU A 41 6.48 -7.21 -12.51
C LEU A 41 5.45 -7.99 -13.33
N GLN A 42 4.23 -8.10 -12.83
CA GLN A 42 3.17 -8.98 -13.35
C GLN A 42 1.88 -8.18 -13.63
N ASP A 43 0.91 -8.83 -14.26
CA ASP A 43 -0.44 -8.30 -14.49
C ASP A 43 -1.47 -8.84 -13.47
N HIS A 44 -2.73 -8.41 -13.60
CA HIS A 44 -3.81 -8.88 -12.74
C HIS A 44 -4.19 -10.34 -12.98
N GLU A 45 -4.03 -10.85 -14.18
CA GLU A 45 -4.29 -12.25 -14.48
C GLU A 45 -3.32 -13.16 -13.70
N ALA A 46 -2.04 -12.73 -13.61
CA ALA A 46 -1.06 -13.40 -12.77
C ALA A 46 -1.42 -13.31 -11.28
N LEU A 47 -1.85 -12.12 -10.81
CA LEU A 47 -2.30 -11.95 -9.42
C LEU A 47 -3.40 -12.96 -9.05
N PHE A 48 -4.45 -13.05 -9.86
CA PHE A 48 -5.57 -13.93 -9.56
C PHE A 48 -5.19 -15.41 -9.64
N ARG A 49 -4.30 -15.80 -10.56
CA ARG A 49 -3.72 -17.16 -10.58
C ARG A 49 -2.88 -17.45 -9.33
N ASP A 50 -2.07 -16.49 -8.90
CA ASP A 50 -1.23 -16.64 -7.71
C ASP A 50 -2.08 -16.73 -6.42
N ILE A 51 -3.21 -16.01 -6.35
CA ILE A 51 -4.16 -16.13 -5.24
C ILE A 51 -4.83 -17.52 -5.24
N ASP A 52 -5.20 -18.06 -6.41
CA ASP A 52 -5.78 -19.41 -6.51
C ASP A 52 -4.79 -20.49 -6.14
N ASN A 53 -3.52 -20.28 -6.45
CA ASN A 53 -2.42 -21.14 -6.04
C ASN A 53 -1.62 -20.42 -4.94
N SER A 54 -1.97 -20.68 -3.67
CA SER A 54 -1.38 -20.00 -2.51
C SER A 54 0.15 -20.11 -2.42
N ASP A 55 0.74 -21.14 -3.05
CA ASP A 55 2.20 -21.29 -3.13
C ASP A 55 2.82 -20.32 -4.18
N GLY A 56 2.00 -19.75 -5.06
CA GLY A 56 2.41 -18.74 -6.05
C GLY A 56 2.46 -17.32 -5.50
N MET A 57 1.79 -17.03 -4.39
CA MET A 57 1.78 -15.69 -3.79
C MET A 57 3.12 -15.35 -3.16
N PRO A 58 3.66 -14.14 -3.42
CA PRO A 58 4.84 -13.65 -2.72
C PRO A 58 4.49 -13.25 -1.27
N GLU A 59 5.51 -13.10 -0.44
CA GLU A 59 5.36 -12.59 0.93
C GLU A 59 4.87 -11.13 0.94
N VAL A 60 5.27 -10.33 -0.06
CA VAL A 60 4.82 -8.93 -0.25
C VAL A 60 4.31 -8.75 -1.68
N ALA A 61 3.08 -8.27 -1.81
CA ALA A 61 2.44 -7.96 -3.09
C ALA A 61 1.98 -6.51 -3.12
N PHE A 62 2.44 -5.75 -4.11
CA PHE A 62 1.87 -4.44 -4.47
C PHE A 62 0.90 -4.64 -5.63
N VAL A 63 -0.28 -4.04 -5.52
CA VAL A 63 -1.35 -4.22 -6.51
C VAL A 63 -1.88 -2.85 -6.93
N ILE A 64 -1.68 -2.52 -8.20
CA ILE A 64 -2.16 -1.30 -8.82
C ILE A 64 -3.33 -1.66 -9.75
N PRO A 65 -4.53 -1.09 -9.58
CA PRO A 65 -5.67 -1.38 -10.44
C PRO A 65 -5.45 -0.91 -11.89
N ARG A 66 -6.31 -1.33 -12.80
CA ARG A 66 -6.40 -0.77 -14.15
C ARG A 66 -6.85 0.69 -14.08
N ASN A 67 -6.47 1.50 -15.06
CA ASN A 67 -6.91 2.90 -15.15
C ASN A 67 -8.44 3.03 -14.97
N SER A 68 -9.21 2.17 -15.61
CA SER A 68 -10.68 2.16 -15.50
C SER A 68 -11.21 1.71 -14.13
N GLU A 69 -10.37 1.17 -13.24
CA GLU A 69 -10.70 0.68 -11.90
C GLU A 69 -9.95 1.43 -10.80
N SER A 70 -9.16 2.47 -11.12
CA SER A 70 -8.23 3.13 -10.20
C SER A 70 -8.92 4.04 -9.17
N GLY A 71 -10.13 4.52 -9.47
CA GLY A 71 -10.77 5.58 -8.66
C GLY A 71 -10.32 6.99 -9.02
N HIS A 72 -9.30 7.14 -9.88
CA HIS A 72 -8.79 8.45 -10.28
C HIS A 72 -9.85 9.26 -11.04
N PRO A 73 -10.14 10.52 -10.66
CA PRO A 73 -11.27 11.29 -11.21
C PRO A 73 -11.24 11.46 -12.72
N ALA A 74 -10.06 11.52 -13.34
CA ALA A 74 -9.93 11.68 -14.80
C ALA A 74 -10.18 10.40 -15.60
N SER A 75 -10.09 9.20 -14.99
CA SER A 75 -10.13 7.92 -15.71
C SER A 75 -11.11 6.91 -15.15
N SER A 76 -11.59 7.11 -13.93
CA SER A 76 -12.39 6.13 -13.20
C SER A 76 -13.36 6.79 -12.21
N THR A 77 -13.96 5.99 -11.34
CA THR A 77 -14.81 6.45 -10.25
C THR A 77 -14.47 5.67 -8.97
N VAL A 78 -14.71 6.28 -7.80
CA VAL A 78 -14.55 5.61 -6.50
C VAL A 78 -15.31 4.28 -6.46
N SER A 79 -16.51 4.23 -7.02
CA SER A 79 -17.34 3.01 -7.08
C SER A 79 -16.67 1.86 -7.86
N ARG A 80 -15.91 2.16 -8.93
CA ARG A 80 -15.14 1.13 -9.67
C ARG A 80 -13.94 0.65 -8.88
N TYR A 81 -13.28 1.55 -8.16
CA TYR A 81 -12.22 1.19 -7.23
C TYR A 81 -12.72 0.28 -6.11
N GLU A 82 -13.85 0.63 -5.49
CA GLU A 82 -14.49 -0.22 -4.47
C GLU A 82 -14.84 -1.61 -5.00
N GLN A 83 -15.36 -1.72 -6.23
CA GLN A 83 -15.66 -3.00 -6.86
C GLN A 83 -14.39 -3.83 -7.08
N PHE A 84 -13.29 -3.21 -7.52
CA PHE A 84 -11.99 -3.87 -7.66
C PHE A 84 -11.50 -4.39 -6.30
N VAL A 85 -11.48 -3.54 -5.28
CA VAL A 85 -11.05 -3.89 -3.91
C VAL A 85 -11.91 -5.02 -3.34
N ARG A 86 -13.24 -4.94 -3.49
CA ARG A 86 -14.17 -5.99 -3.05
C ARG A 86 -13.86 -7.33 -3.73
N ARG A 87 -13.65 -7.31 -5.05
CA ARG A 87 -13.31 -8.52 -5.82
C ARG A 87 -11.99 -9.13 -5.34
N LEU A 88 -10.97 -8.29 -5.15
CA LEU A 88 -9.65 -8.73 -4.70
C LEU A 88 -9.71 -9.34 -3.29
N ILE A 89 -10.30 -8.63 -2.33
CA ILE A 89 -10.44 -9.11 -0.94
C ILE A 89 -11.26 -10.40 -0.92
N GLY A 90 -12.40 -10.45 -1.62
CA GLY A 90 -13.22 -11.66 -1.71
C GLY A 90 -12.47 -12.86 -2.27
N LYS A 91 -11.61 -12.62 -3.26
CA LYS A 91 -10.75 -13.65 -3.85
C LYS A 91 -9.71 -14.18 -2.84
N VAL A 92 -9.04 -13.29 -2.12
CA VAL A 92 -8.08 -13.67 -1.06
C VAL A 92 -8.80 -14.44 0.05
N GLN A 93 -9.96 -13.97 0.50
CA GLN A 93 -10.75 -14.63 1.54
C GLN A 93 -11.28 -16.02 1.13
N SER A 94 -11.55 -16.22 -0.16
CA SER A 94 -12.00 -17.53 -0.67
C SER A 94 -10.92 -18.61 -0.61
N ASN A 95 -9.64 -18.20 -0.62
CA ASN A 95 -8.51 -19.09 -0.37
C ASN A 95 -8.15 -19.05 1.13
N ARG A 96 -8.73 -19.97 1.91
CA ARG A 96 -8.58 -19.99 3.36
C ARG A 96 -7.13 -20.08 3.82
N ALA A 97 -6.32 -20.91 3.19
CA ALA A 97 -4.91 -21.11 3.56
C ALA A 97 -4.07 -19.84 3.33
N LEU A 98 -4.45 -19.01 2.35
CA LEU A 98 -3.87 -17.70 2.12
C LEU A 98 -4.41 -16.67 3.11
N TRP A 99 -5.74 -16.61 3.28
CA TRP A 99 -6.41 -15.63 4.13
C TRP A 99 -5.92 -15.66 5.58
N GLU A 100 -5.77 -16.86 6.16
CA GLU A 100 -5.34 -17.05 7.56
C GLU A 100 -3.97 -16.45 7.90
N LYS A 101 -3.18 -16.02 6.90
CA LYS A 101 -1.84 -15.43 7.08
C LYS A 101 -1.64 -14.13 6.31
N THR A 102 -2.73 -13.49 5.86
CA THR A 102 -2.65 -12.31 4.97
C THR A 102 -3.17 -11.06 5.66
N ALA A 103 -2.46 -9.96 5.49
CA ALA A 103 -2.96 -8.61 5.71
C ALA A 103 -3.08 -7.89 4.36
N VAL A 104 -4.27 -7.34 4.07
CA VAL A 104 -4.53 -6.50 2.91
C VAL A 104 -4.61 -5.06 3.40
N LEU A 105 -3.70 -4.21 2.93
CA LEU A 105 -3.72 -2.77 3.17
C LEU A 105 -4.28 -2.10 1.92
N VAL A 106 -5.36 -1.35 2.06
CA VAL A 106 -6.03 -0.64 0.98
C VAL A 106 -5.84 0.85 1.19
N THR A 107 -5.23 1.51 0.22
CA THR A 107 -5.00 2.96 0.24
C THR A 107 -5.04 3.50 -1.19
N VAL A 108 -4.84 4.80 -1.35
CA VAL A 108 -4.67 5.47 -2.63
C VAL A 108 -3.33 6.21 -2.65
N ASP A 109 -2.84 6.55 -3.81
CA ASP A 109 -1.55 7.24 -4.00
C ASP A 109 -1.63 8.73 -3.61
N GLU A 110 -2.79 9.36 -3.83
CA GLU A 110 -3.02 10.77 -3.52
C GLU A 110 -4.52 11.04 -3.33
N SER A 111 -4.88 12.25 -2.92
CA SER A 111 -6.26 12.61 -2.54
C SER A 111 -7.23 12.82 -3.71
N GLY A 112 -6.78 12.73 -4.98
CA GLY A 112 -7.62 12.96 -6.16
C GLY A 112 -8.10 14.41 -6.32
N GLY A 113 -7.47 15.36 -5.62
CA GLY A 113 -7.89 16.76 -5.59
C GLY A 113 -9.12 17.03 -4.70
N TYR A 114 -9.59 16.04 -3.95
CA TYR A 114 -10.66 16.23 -2.97
C TYR A 114 -10.17 17.06 -1.78
N TRP A 115 -11.09 17.83 -1.20
CA TRP A 115 -10.79 18.69 -0.07
C TRP A 115 -10.50 17.88 1.21
N ASP A 116 -9.51 18.33 1.98
CA ASP A 116 -9.15 17.78 3.28
C ASP A 116 -9.02 18.90 4.34
N SER A 117 -9.46 18.62 5.56
CA SER A 117 -9.37 19.51 6.72
C SER A 117 -8.34 19.07 7.75
N GLY A 118 -7.58 18.01 7.47
CA GLY A 118 -6.69 17.39 8.44
C GLY A 118 -5.40 18.16 8.70
N SER A 119 -4.77 17.85 9.82
CA SER A 119 -3.43 18.31 10.14
C SER A 119 -2.39 17.56 9.30
N ILE A 120 -1.37 18.30 8.82
CA ILE A 120 -0.26 17.78 8.06
C ILE A 120 1.02 18.07 8.85
N GLN A 121 1.86 17.05 9.08
CA GLN A 121 3.18 17.25 9.63
C GLN A 121 4.16 17.71 8.55
N ILE A 122 5.12 18.54 8.94
CA ILE A 122 6.31 18.76 8.12
C ILE A 122 7.32 17.68 8.51
N LEU A 123 7.34 16.59 7.75
CA LEU A 123 8.20 15.44 8.02
C LEU A 123 9.63 15.68 7.54
N ASP A 124 9.80 16.40 6.45
CA ASP A 124 11.07 16.77 5.83
C ASP A 124 10.93 18.03 4.97
N ALA A 125 11.94 18.35 4.15
CA ALA A 125 11.94 19.51 3.26
C ALA A 125 10.84 19.49 2.18
N PHE A 126 10.23 18.35 1.92
CA PHE A 126 9.13 18.18 0.96
C PHE A 126 7.75 18.30 1.61
N GLY A 127 7.68 18.34 2.94
CA GLY A 127 6.42 18.33 3.69
C GLY A 127 5.75 16.96 3.71
N ASP A 128 4.42 16.97 3.68
CA ASP A 128 3.60 15.78 3.53
C ASP A 128 2.34 16.13 2.73
N GLY A 129 1.63 15.11 2.20
CA GLY A 129 0.41 15.30 1.42
C GLY A 129 -0.84 15.46 2.26
N THR A 130 -1.96 15.75 1.59
CA THR A 130 -3.30 15.69 2.19
C THR A 130 -3.64 14.27 2.64
N ARG A 131 -4.58 14.14 3.60
CA ARG A 131 -4.97 12.83 4.12
C ARG A 131 -5.60 11.96 3.04
N ILE A 132 -5.24 10.69 3.08
CA ILE A 132 -5.78 9.64 2.23
C ILE A 132 -6.33 8.51 3.13
N PRO A 133 -7.29 7.70 2.65
CA PRO A 133 -7.78 6.58 3.42
C PRO A 133 -6.73 5.46 3.50
N LEU A 134 -6.68 4.79 4.65
CA LEU A 134 -5.99 3.51 4.82
C LEU A 134 -6.94 2.54 5.53
N ILE A 135 -7.14 1.37 4.97
CA ILE A 135 -7.99 0.31 5.53
C ILE A 135 -7.16 -0.96 5.64
N ALA A 136 -7.09 -1.53 6.84
CA ALA A 136 -6.48 -2.84 7.07
C ALA A 136 -7.55 -3.93 7.12
N VAL A 137 -7.42 -4.95 6.28
CA VAL A 137 -8.33 -6.10 6.22
C VAL A 137 -7.53 -7.38 6.41
N SER A 138 -7.73 -8.05 7.55
CA SER A 138 -6.96 -9.23 7.95
C SER A 138 -7.71 -10.00 9.04
N PRO A 139 -7.48 -11.31 9.21
CA PRO A 139 -7.88 -12.03 10.41
C PRO A 139 -7.33 -11.42 11.71
N PHE A 140 -6.19 -10.76 11.61
CA PHE A 140 -5.48 -10.13 12.75
C PHE A 140 -5.82 -8.65 12.93
N ALA A 141 -6.54 -8.02 11.99
CA ALA A 141 -6.90 -6.61 12.13
C ALA A 141 -7.89 -6.39 13.27
N LYS A 142 -7.70 -5.33 14.04
CA LYS A 142 -8.66 -4.87 15.05
C LYS A 142 -9.97 -4.50 14.36
N LYS A 143 -11.09 -5.00 14.87
CA LYS A 143 -12.40 -4.80 14.26
C LYS A 143 -13.07 -3.54 14.76
N GLY A 144 -13.61 -2.73 13.83
CA GLY A 144 -14.40 -1.54 14.17
C GLY A 144 -13.60 -0.44 14.89
N VAL A 145 -12.28 -0.42 14.72
CA VAL A 145 -11.39 0.58 15.31
C VAL A 145 -11.03 1.63 14.27
N VAL A 146 -11.05 2.89 14.68
CA VAL A 146 -10.42 4.01 13.96
C VAL A 146 -9.11 4.32 14.68
N ASP A 147 -8.00 4.19 13.98
CA ASP A 147 -6.67 4.51 14.50
C ASP A 147 -6.32 5.96 14.14
N HIS A 148 -5.95 6.75 15.13
CA HIS A 148 -5.54 8.15 14.97
C HIS A 148 -4.01 8.32 14.93
N THR A 149 -3.26 7.22 14.92
CA THR A 149 -1.80 7.27 14.75
C THR A 149 -1.46 7.92 13.41
N TYR A 150 -0.60 8.94 13.45
CA TYR A 150 -0.16 9.60 12.22
C TYR A 150 0.66 8.64 11.37
N THR A 151 0.24 8.45 10.12
CA THR A 151 0.85 7.54 9.15
C THR A 151 0.92 8.21 7.78
N ASP A 152 1.85 7.78 6.95
CA ASP A 152 1.95 8.10 5.53
C ASP A 152 2.22 6.83 4.71
N HIS A 153 2.50 6.95 3.41
CA HIS A 153 2.81 5.78 2.56
C HIS A 153 4.03 4.98 3.06
N VAL A 154 5.01 5.65 3.67
CA VAL A 154 6.21 5.00 4.19
C VAL A 154 5.90 4.14 5.42
N SER A 155 4.77 4.36 6.08
CA SER A 155 4.27 3.48 7.14
C SER A 155 4.06 2.04 6.68
N ILE A 156 3.71 1.85 5.40
CA ILE A 156 3.60 0.50 4.79
C ILE A 156 4.98 -0.16 4.71
N LEU A 157 6.02 0.61 4.36
CA LEU A 157 7.40 0.13 4.36
C LEU A 157 7.86 -0.22 5.78
N LYS A 158 7.61 0.65 6.76
CA LYS A 158 7.90 0.36 8.18
C LYS A 158 7.19 -0.91 8.67
N PHE A 159 5.95 -1.16 8.23
CA PHE A 159 5.22 -2.38 8.55
C PHE A 159 5.91 -3.62 7.97
N ILE A 160 6.40 -3.54 6.73
CA ILE A 160 7.18 -4.61 6.10
C ILE A 160 8.48 -4.82 6.89
N GLU A 161 9.22 -3.77 7.20
CA GLU A 161 10.46 -3.81 7.97
C GLU A 161 10.25 -4.48 9.33
N ALA A 162 9.21 -4.11 10.06
CA ALA A 162 8.85 -4.72 11.34
C ALA A 162 8.56 -6.22 11.21
N ASN A 163 7.78 -6.64 10.19
CA ASN A 163 7.42 -8.04 9.99
C ASN A 163 8.63 -8.93 9.64
N TRP A 164 9.56 -8.43 8.84
CA TRP A 164 10.72 -9.22 8.38
C TRP A 164 12.03 -8.84 9.07
N ARG A 165 11.97 -7.97 10.09
CA ARG A 165 13.15 -7.51 10.86
C ARG A 165 14.22 -6.93 9.96
N LEU A 166 13.80 -6.06 9.05
CA LEU A 166 14.68 -5.32 8.16
C LEU A 166 15.07 -3.99 8.81
N ASP A 167 16.27 -3.54 8.51
CA ASP A 167 16.71 -2.20 8.88
C ASP A 167 16.06 -1.16 7.96
N PRO A 168 15.83 0.09 8.43
CA PRO A 168 15.42 1.19 7.59
C PRO A 168 16.38 1.42 6.42
N LEU A 169 15.86 1.90 5.29
CA LEU A 169 16.64 2.12 4.06
C LEU A 169 17.84 3.04 4.27
N SER A 170 17.69 4.06 5.08
CA SER A 170 18.79 4.95 5.48
C SER A 170 18.39 5.85 6.65
N ALA A 171 19.38 6.45 7.32
CA ALA A 171 19.16 7.44 8.37
C ALA A 171 18.46 8.74 7.89
N ARG A 172 18.32 8.95 6.57
CA ARG A 172 17.65 10.10 5.96
C ARG A 172 16.29 9.76 5.36
N SER A 173 15.91 8.49 5.36
CA SER A 173 14.62 8.03 4.87
C SER A 173 13.55 8.20 5.95
N ARG A 174 12.29 8.43 5.58
CA ARG A 174 11.17 8.58 6.53
C ARG A 174 10.88 7.34 7.34
N ASP A 175 11.21 6.15 6.83
CA ASP A 175 11.09 4.87 7.56
C ASP A 175 11.97 4.83 8.82
N HIS A 176 13.02 5.66 8.89
CA HIS A 176 13.85 5.84 10.08
C HIS A 176 13.17 6.69 11.18
N LEU A 177 12.10 7.42 10.90
CA LEU A 177 11.40 8.22 11.88
C LEU A 177 10.77 7.34 12.98
N ARG A 178 10.72 7.88 14.20
CA ARG A 178 10.12 7.19 15.36
C ARG A 178 8.63 6.99 15.17
N ASN A 179 8.08 5.99 15.84
CA ASN A 179 6.64 5.86 15.96
C ASN A 179 6.04 7.03 16.77
N PRO A 180 4.83 7.50 16.41
CA PRO A 180 4.17 8.60 17.09
C PRO A 180 3.89 8.29 18.55
N VAL A 181 4.09 9.29 19.38
CA VAL A 181 3.60 9.32 20.77
C VAL A 181 2.34 10.18 20.78
N ALA A 182 1.24 9.62 21.26
CA ALA A 182 -0.04 10.33 21.31
C ALA A 182 0.06 11.60 22.20
N ASP A 183 -0.50 12.70 21.70
CA ASP A 183 -0.73 13.90 22.51
C ASP A 183 -2.17 13.85 23.06
N PRO A 184 -2.38 13.84 24.38
CA PRO A 184 -3.71 13.80 24.94
C PRO A 184 -4.58 15.03 24.60
N SER A 185 -3.95 16.15 24.24
CA SER A 185 -4.64 17.40 23.88
C SER A 185 -4.99 17.48 22.40
N ASP A 186 -4.30 16.72 21.53
CA ASP A 186 -4.54 16.66 20.09
C ASP A 186 -4.22 15.25 19.54
N PRO A 187 -5.23 14.41 19.32
CA PRO A 187 -5.03 13.03 18.88
C PRO A 187 -4.48 12.92 17.45
N TYR A 188 -4.46 14.02 16.68
CA TYR A 188 -3.99 14.05 15.31
C TYR A 188 -2.55 14.51 15.15
N VAL A 189 -1.95 15.08 16.20
CA VAL A 189 -0.60 15.62 16.15
C VAL A 189 0.29 14.92 17.18
N PRO A 190 1.31 14.15 16.75
CA PRO A 190 2.20 13.48 17.67
C PRO A 190 2.99 14.45 18.58
N ALA A 191 3.12 14.11 19.86
CA ALA A 191 3.94 14.88 20.80
C ALA A 191 5.44 14.88 20.43
N ASN A 192 5.89 13.83 19.76
CA ASN A 192 7.30 13.62 19.37
C ASN A 192 7.59 13.86 17.87
N ARG A 193 6.80 14.70 17.22
CA ARG A 193 6.96 15.01 15.79
C ARG A 193 8.36 15.54 15.42
N PRO A 194 8.91 15.24 14.20
CA PRO A 194 8.28 14.44 13.16
C PRO A 194 8.28 12.95 13.51
N ALA A 195 7.15 12.30 13.30
CA ALA A 195 6.96 10.88 13.61
C ALA A 195 5.90 10.25 12.71
N ILE A 196 6.12 9.02 12.24
CA ILE A 196 5.16 8.24 11.47
C ILE A 196 5.04 6.82 12.05
N GLY A 197 3.82 6.30 12.08
CA GLY A 197 3.52 4.96 12.58
C GLY A 197 4.00 3.84 11.67
N ASP A 198 4.12 2.64 12.22
CA ASP A 198 4.49 1.40 11.51
C ASP A 198 3.28 0.49 11.25
N LEU A 199 2.07 0.98 11.41
CA LEU A 199 0.79 0.29 11.24
C LEU A 199 0.54 -0.89 12.20
N THR A 200 1.47 -1.25 13.07
CA THR A 200 1.28 -2.38 14.01
C THR A 200 0.11 -2.13 14.96
N SER A 201 -0.22 -0.86 15.24
CA SER A 201 -1.38 -0.44 16.03
C SER A 201 -2.73 -0.90 15.45
N LEU A 202 -2.80 -1.20 14.14
CA LEU A 202 -4.01 -1.70 13.48
C LEU A 202 -4.29 -3.18 13.76
N PHE A 203 -3.32 -3.91 14.32
CA PHE A 203 -3.38 -5.37 14.45
C PHE A 203 -3.37 -5.82 15.91
N GLN A 204 -3.82 -7.05 16.12
CA GLN A 204 -3.68 -7.82 17.36
C GLN A 204 -3.23 -9.23 16.96
N PHE A 205 -2.09 -9.64 17.49
CA PHE A 205 -1.49 -10.94 17.25
C PHE A 205 -1.66 -11.82 18.48
#